data_ee7ada651aeddb1c9cea9881e40c4261
#
_entry.id   ee7ada651aeddb1c9cea9881e40c4261
#
_cell.length_a   1.000
_cell.length_b   1.000
_cell.length_c   1.000
_cell.angle_alpha   90.00
_cell.angle_beta   90.00
_cell.angle_gamma   90.00
#
_symmetry.space_group_name_H-M   'P 1'
#
loop_
_entity.id
_entity.type
_entity.pdbx_description
1 polymer ?
#
loop_
_entity_poly.entity_id
_entity_poly.type
_entity_poly.pdbx_seq_one_letter_code
_entity_poly.pdbx_strand_id
1 'polypeptide(L)'
;MLNIDQQGLVVDKRVIKAISPAIERGPMNVVSGLIVHQTGGATAQSSLDSYKRVAANGAHFLIDKDGTIYQTASVKKQAWHIGKLKSRCMLEARCSVARKKLNAKFNPSLENKREMKKSAPDRFPSNKDAIGIELVGEALPRGAAIPNLPKLRARIHQHCF
;
A
#
# COMPACT_ATOMS: atom_id res chain seq x y z
N MET A 1 12.06 -19.33 -5.47
CA MET A 1 11.70 -18.79 -4.12
C MET A 1 12.38 -17.45 -3.98
N LEU A 2 11.73 -16.44 -3.41
CA LEU A 2 12.33 -15.14 -3.18
C LEU A 2 13.21 -15.22 -1.91
N ASN A 3 14.50 -14.90 -2.03
CA ASN A 3 15.40 -14.89 -0.88
C ASN A 3 15.43 -13.50 -0.26
N ILE A 4 15.30 -13.44 1.06
CA ILE A 4 15.33 -12.20 1.85
C ILE A 4 16.42 -12.37 2.92
N ASP A 5 17.33 -11.40 2.99
CA ASP A 5 18.43 -11.43 3.97
C ASP A 5 17.97 -11.07 5.40
N GLN A 6 18.92 -11.10 6.33
CA GLN A 6 18.66 -10.77 7.74
C GLN A 6 18.21 -9.33 7.96
N GLN A 7 18.54 -8.41 7.05
CA GLN A 7 18.14 -7.01 7.09
C GLN A 7 16.76 -6.78 6.45
N GLY A 8 16.14 -7.84 5.86
CA GLY A 8 14.85 -7.74 5.18
C GLY A 8 14.98 -7.18 3.76
N LEU A 9 16.14 -7.37 3.14
CA LEU A 9 16.36 -6.97 1.75
C LEU A 9 16.27 -8.19 0.84
N VAL A 10 15.67 -7.98 -0.33
CA VAL A 10 15.57 -9.03 -1.36
C VAL A 10 16.94 -9.29 -1.98
N VAL A 11 17.32 -10.55 -2.03
CA VAL A 11 18.57 -11.02 -2.63
C VAL A 11 18.26 -11.51 -4.04
N ASP A 12 18.11 -10.57 -4.97
CA ASP A 12 17.86 -10.85 -6.38
C ASP A 12 18.44 -9.70 -7.23
N LYS A 13 19.17 -10.07 -8.31
CA LYS A 13 19.82 -9.09 -9.22
C LYS A 13 18.83 -8.19 -9.97
N ARG A 14 17.57 -8.58 -10.04
CA ARG A 14 16.49 -7.80 -10.67
C ARG A 14 15.97 -6.68 -9.76
N VAL A 15 16.35 -6.67 -8.48
CA VAL A 15 15.87 -5.69 -7.49
C VAL A 15 17.01 -4.72 -7.14
N ILE A 16 16.82 -3.47 -7.46
CA ILE A 16 17.75 -2.39 -7.13
C ILE A 16 17.49 -1.93 -5.70
N LYS A 17 18.53 -1.94 -4.87
CA LYS A 17 18.46 -1.46 -3.49
C LYS A 17 18.50 0.07 -3.46
N ALA A 18 17.38 0.71 -3.17
CA ALA A 18 17.22 2.17 -3.05
C ALA A 18 16.62 2.54 -1.68
N ILE A 19 17.15 1.92 -0.62
CA ILE A 19 16.60 2.02 0.74
C ILE A 19 16.64 3.48 1.22
N SER A 20 15.50 3.95 1.71
CA SER A 20 15.36 5.26 2.33
C SER A 20 14.95 5.11 3.80
N PRO A 21 15.86 5.34 4.75
CA PRO A 21 15.53 5.29 6.18
C PRO A 21 14.42 6.26 6.57
N ALA A 22 14.22 7.34 5.81
CA ALA A 22 13.20 8.35 6.08
C ALA A 22 11.76 7.84 5.97
N ILE A 23 11.51 6.75 5.22
CA ILE A 23 10.19 6.11 5.14
C ILE A 23 10.04 4.90 6.06
N GLU A 24 11.14 4.39 6.62
CA GLU A 24 11.09 3.27 7.56
C GLU A 24 10.60 3.71 8.95
N ARG A 25 9.79 2.87 9.57
CA ARG A 25 9.23 3.07 10.91
C ARG A 25 9.61 1.88 11.81
N GLY A 26 8.80 1.60 12.80
CA GLY A 26 9.01 0.48 13.72
C GLY A 26 9.10 -0.89 13.03
N PRO A 27 9.38 -1.96 13.79
CA PRO A 27 9.47 -3.31 13.26
C PRO A 27 8.12 -3.79 12.68
N MET A 28 8.19 -4.59 11.61
CA MET A 28 7.06 -5.31 11.06
C MET A 28 7.27 -6.82 11.26
N ASN A 29 6.61 -7.38 12.26
CA ASN A 29 6.81 -8.77 12.68
C ASN A 29 5.93 -9.76 11.91
N VAL A 30 4.86 -9.27 11.30
CA VAL A 30 3.89 -10.08 10.57
C VAL A 30 3.54 -9.37 9.27
N VAL A 31 3.44 -10.12 8.19
CA VAL A 31 2.93 -9.65 6.90
C VAL A 31 1.58 -10.31 6.65
N SER A 32 0.51 -9.53 6.69
CA SER A 32 -0.87 -10.00 6.46
C SER A 32 -1.34 -9.79 5.01
N GLY A 33 -0.59 -9.03 4.22
CA GLY A 33 -0.93 -8.83 2.82
C GLY A 33 -0.03 -7.85 2.09
N LEU A 34 -0.30 -7.75 0.79
CA LEU A 34 0.34 -6.80 -0.13
C LEU A 34 -0.70 -5.75 -0.51
N ILE A 35 -0.28 -4.49 -0.56
CA ILE A 35 -1.11 -3.38 -1.03
C ILE A 35 -0.37 -2.72 -2.19
N VAL A 36 -1.04 -2.67 -3.32
CA VAL A 36 -0.49 -2.05 -4.54
C VAL A 36 -1.16 -0.70 -4.73
N HIS A 37 -0.34 0.32 -4.94
CA HIS A 37 -0.73 1.69 -5.21
C HIS A 37 -0.22 2.13 -6.58
N GLN A 38 -0.71 3.26 -7.05
CA GLN A 38 -0.15 4.00 -8.16
C GLN A 38 0.41 5.32 -7.63
N THR A 39 1.62 5.70 -8.06
CA THR A 39 2.31 6.88 -7.54
C THR A 39 1.61 8.20 -7.87
N GLY A 40 0.82 8.25 -8.93
CA GLY A 40 0.29 9.50 -9.49
C GLY A 40 1.36 10.40 -10.12
N GLY A 41 2.63 9.98 -10.10
CA GLY A 41 3.76 10.70 -10.66
C GLY A 41 4.27 10.08 -11.96
N ALA A 42 4.95 10.90 -12.78
CA ALA A 42 5.41 10.49 -14.10
C ALA A 42 6.66 9.60 -14.08
N THR A 43 7.49 9.65 -13.04
CA THR A 43 8.80 9.00 -12.97
C THR A 43 9.09 8.35 -11.64
N ALA A 44 9.88 7.26 -11.64
CA ALA A 44 10.38 6.64 -10.40
C ALA A 44 11.26 7.61 -9.61
N GLN A 45 12.08 8.42 -10.29
CA GLN A 45 12.99 9.36 -9.64
C GLN A 45 12.26 10.35 -8.75
N SER A 46 11.09 10.88 -9.18
CA SER A 46 10.30 11.80 -8.35
C SER A 46 9.82 11.15 -7.05
N SER A 47 9.44 9.86 -7.08
CA SER A 47 9.05 9.10 -5.90
C SER A 47 10.25 8.82 -5.01
N LEU A 48 11.38 8.37 -5.56
CA LEU A 48 12.62 8.13 -4.83
C LEU A 48 13.12 9.39 -4.11
N ASP A 49 13.03 10.55 -4.74
CA ASP A 49 13.41 11.82 -4.13
C ASP A 49 12.43 12.26 -3.03
N SER A 50 11.15 11.99 -3.21
CA SER A 50 10.15 12.26 -2.17
C SER A 50 10.39 11.41 -0.92
N TYR A 51 10.83 10.17 -1.07
CA TYR A 51 11.11 9.24 0.03
C TYR A 51 12.33 9.66 0.89
N LYS A 52 13.21 10.53 0.39
CA LYS A 52 14.37 11.06 1.14
C LYS A 52 14.01 12.18 2.11
N ARG A 53 12.80 12.74 2.02
CA ARG A 53 12.37 13.84 2.89
C ARG A 53 12.15 13.36 4.32
N VAL A 54 12.40 14.24 5.29
CA VAL A 54 12.15 13.94 6.70
C VAL A 54 10.68 13.54 6.90
N ALA A 55 10.48 12.43 7.60
CA ALA A 55 9.15 11.85 7.90
C ALA A 55 8.31 11.54 6.65
N ALA A 56 8.95 11.28 5.51
CA ALA A 56 8.25 10.92 4.28
C ALA A 56 7.38 9.67 4.46
N ASN A 57 6.29 9.60 3.74
CA ASN A 57 5.54 8.38 3.51
C ASN A 57 6.07 7.67 2.27
N GLY A 58 5.97 6.35 2.22
CA GLY A 58 6.45 5.58 1.08
C GLY A 58 6.14 4.10 1.23
N ALA A 59 6.36 3.36 0.15
CA ALA A 59 6.12 1.91 0.08
C ALA A 59 7.44 1.13 0.22
N HIS A 60 7.37 -0.19 0.33
CA HIS A 60 8.55 -1.07 0.42
C HIS A 60 9.20 -1.29 -0.95
N PHE A 61 8.39 -1.25 -2.00
CA PHE A 61 8.84 -1.41 -3.37
C PHE A 61 8.24 -0.33 -4.26
N LEU A 62 9.04 0.11 -5.22
CA LEU A 62 8.63 0.98 -6.32
C LEU A 62 8.94 0.25 -7.61
N ILE A 63 7.97 0.16 -8.52
CA ILE A 63 8.15 -0.47 -9.82
C ILE A 63 7.96 0.60 -10.89
N ASP A 64 9.00 0.81 -11.69
CA ASP A 64 8.98 1.80 -12.77
C ASP A 64 8.18 1.27 -13.98
N LYS A 65 7.89 2.16 -14.93
CA LYS A 65 7.12 1.87 -16.15
C LYS A 65 7.79 0.83 -17.06
N ASP A 66 9.11 0.75 -17.00
CA ASP A 66 9.90 -0.24 -17.75
C ASP A 66 10.03 -1.60 -17.04
N GLY A 67 9.42 -1.73 -15.85
CA GLY A 67 9.51 -2.94 -15.03
C GLY A 67 10.70 -2.98 -14.07
N THR A 68 11.52 -1.94 -14.01
CA THR A 68 12.61 -1.83 -13.03
C THR A 68 12.04 -1.82 -11.61
N ILE A 69 12.55 -2.69 -10.73
CA ILE A 69 12.07 -2.85 -9.36
C ILE A 69 13.08 -2.23 -8.40
N TYR A 70 12.64 -1.27 -7.60
CA TYR A 70 13.41 -0.68 -6.51
C TYR A 70 12.86 -1.19 -5.18
N GLN A 71 13.73 -1.72 -4.30
CA GLN A 71 13.38 -1.90 -2.90
C GLN A 71 13.75 -0.63 -2.15
N THR A 72 12.76 0.00 -1.53
CA THR A 72 12.86 1.33 -0.91
C THR A 72 12.79 1.30 0.61
N ALA A 73 12.30 0.19 1.19
CA ALA A 73 12.35 -0.09 2.61
C ALA A 73 12.55 -1.58 2.89
N SER A 74 13.11 -1.91 4.06
CA SER A 74 13.19 -3.28 4.54
C SER A 74 11.80 -3.87 4.74
N VAL A 75 11.57 -5.12 4.28
CA VAL A 75 10.31 -5.83 4.54
C VAL A 75 10.12 -6.21 6.02
N LYS A 76 11.12 -5.99 6.86
CA LYS A 76 11.04 -6.13 8.32
C LYS A 76 10.71 -4.83 9.04
N LYS A 77 10.51 -3.74 8.30
CA LYS A 77 10.15 -2.42 8.82
C LYS A 77 8.77 -2.02 8.31
N GLN A 78 8.03 -1.30 9.13
CA GLN A 78 6.80 -0.67 8.67
C GLN A 78 7.14 0.49 7.73
N ALA A 79 6.35 0.68 6.69
CA ALA A 79 6.36 1.87 5.85
C ALA A 79 4.93 2.43 5.80
N TRP A 80 4.80 3.76 5.83
CA TRP A 80 3.49 4.38 5.83
C TRP A 80 3.05 4.68 4.40
N HIS A 81 2.22 3.81 3.87
CA HIS A 81 1.67 3.90 2.50
C HIS A 81 0.14 3.74 2.48
N ILE A 82 -0.48 3.40 3.62
CA ILE A 82 -1.92 3.21 3.75
C ILE A 82 -2.48 4.31 4.63
N GLY A 83 -3.51 4.99 4.14
CA GLY A 83 -4.27 5.96 4.93
C GLY A 83 -5.23 5.28 5.93
N LYS A 84 -6.42 5.85 6.12
CA LYS A 84 -7.42 5.30 7.03
C LYS A 84 -8.04 4.03 6.47
N LEU A 85 -8.06 2.96 7.27
CA LEU A 85 -8.71 1.72 6.90
C LEU A 85 -10.22 1.92 6.78
N LYS A 86 -10.79 1.35 5.71
CA LYS A 86 -12.22 1.19 5.54
C LYS A 86 -12.67 -0.15 6.14
N SER A 87 -13.92 -0.22 6.56
CA SER A 87 -14.49 -1.46 7.11
C SER A 87 -14.49 -2.56 6.06
N ARG A 88 -13.76 -3.64 6.33
CA ARG A 88 -13.66 -4.78 5.42
C ARG A 88 -15.03 -5.39 5.17
N CYS A 89 -15.82 -5.62 6.23
CA CYS A 89 -17.14 -6.23 6.07
C CYS A 89 -18.14 -5.34 5.28
N MET A 90 -17.97 -3.99 5.30
CA MET A 90 -18.78 -3.10 4.48
C MET A 90 -18.42 -3.25 3.00
N LEU A 91 -17.15 -3.26 2.67
CA LEU A 91 -16.68 -3.40 1.28
C LEU A 91 -17.00 -4.78 0.70
N GLU A 92 -17.00 -5.82 1.52
CA GLU A 92 -17.36 -7.18 1.13
C GLU A 92 -18.87 -7.49 1.29
N ALA A 93 -19.69 -6.47 1.63
CA ALA A 93 -21.15 -6.58 1.83
C ALA A 93 -21.60 -7.63 2.85
N ARG A 94 -20.74 -8.02 3.80
CA ARG A 94 -20.97 -9.08 4.80
C ARG A 94 -21.09 -8.60 6.25
N CYS A 95 -21.27 -7.29 6.47
CA CYS A 95 -21.48 -6.74 7.80
C CYS A 95 -22.82 -7.17 8.40
N SER A 96 -22.82 -7.41 9.73
CA SER A 96 -24.05 -7.53 10.49
C SER A 96 -24.89 -6.25 10.45
N VAL A 97 -26.18 -6.37 10.77
CA VAL A 97 -27.10 -5.23 10.85
C VAL A 97 -26.60 -4.18 11.86
N ALA A 98 -26.14 -4.65 13.03
CA ALA A 98 -25.56 -3.78 14.06
C ALA A 98 -24.35 -2.99 13.53
N ARG A 99 -23.45 -3.67 12.79
CA ARG A 99 -22.28 -3.01 12.19
C ARG A 99 -22.65 -1.99 11.12
N LYS A 100 -23.66 -2.31 10.29
CA LYS A 100 -24.19 -1.35 9.28
C LYS A 100 -24.73 -0.09 9.94
N LYS A 101 -25.50 -0.22 11.04
CA LYS A 101 -26.01 0.93 11.83
C LYS A 101 -24.87 1.78 12.41
N LEU A 102 -23.79 1.18 12.93
CA LEU A 102 -22.62 1.92 13.44
C LEU A 102 -21.88 2.71 12.37
N ASN A 103 -21.94 2.26 11.12
CA ASN A 103 -21.29 2.91 9.99
C ASN A 103 -22.24 3.80 9.17
N ALA A 104 -23.51 3.94 9.58
CA ALA A 104 -24.51 4.76 8.88
C ALA A 104 -24.10 6.24 8.80
N LYS A 105 -23.40 6.76 9.83
CA LYS A 105 -22.79 8.10 9.80
C LYS A 105 -21.36 7.99 9.29
N PHE A 106 -21.04 8.67 8.20
CA PHE A 106 -19.71 8.70 7.61
C PHE A 106 -18.71 9.32 8.59
N ASN A 107 -17.83 8.51 9.15
CA ASN A 107 -16.75 8.94 10.04
C ASN A 107 -15.49 8.08 9.82
N PRO A 108 -14.64 8.44 8.85
CA PRO A 108 -13.47 7.65 8.49
C PRO A 108 -12.47 7.44 9.64
N SER A 109 -12.33 8.43 10.52
CA SER A 109 -11.43 8.33 11.67
C SER A 109 -11.92 7.30 12.70
N LEU A 110 -13.21 7.30 12.99
CA LEU A 110 -13.82 6.34 13.90
C LEU A 110 -13.83 4.93 13.30
N GLU A 111 -14.09 4.84 11.99
CA GLU A 111 -14.04 3.57 11.26
C GLU A 111 -12.64 2.97 11.31
N ASN A 112 -11.61 3.76 11.00
CA ASN A 112 -10.22 3.34 11.10
C ASN A 112 -9.87 2.85 12.52
N LYS A 113 -10.27 3.58 13.57
CA LYS A 113 -10.05 3.17 14.96
C LYS A 113 -10.70 1.81 15.27
N ARG A 114 -11.89 1.55 14.72
CA ARG A 114 -12.60 0.25 14.89
C ARG A 114 -11.88 -0.88 14.14
N GLU A 115 -11.47 -0.63 12.89
CA GLU A 115 -10.76 -1.64 12.10
C GLU A 115 -9.39 -1.96 12.71
N MET A 116 -8.64 -0.98 13.20
CA MET A 116 -7.34 -1.18 13.85
C MET A 116 -7.38 -2.01 15.13
N LYS A 117 -8.57 -2.20 15.74
CA LYS A 117 -8.77 -3.10 16.91
C LYS A 117 -8.93 -4.56 16.52
N LYS A 118 -9.10 -4.86 15.23
CA LYS A 118 -9.24 -6.22 14.72
C LYS A 118 -7.90 -6.76 14.27
N SER A 119 -7.78 -8.09 14.23
CA SER A 119 -6.67 -8.80 13.60
C SER A 119 -6.99 -9.15 12.16
N ALA A 120 -5.98 -9.46 11.35
CA ALA A 120 -6.19 -10.12 10.08
C ALA A 120 -6.75 -11.55 10.33
N PRO A 121 -7.68 -12.05 9.52
CA PRO A 121 -8.21 -11.48 8.28
C PRO A 121 -9.48 -10.62 8.46
N ASP A 122 -9.91 -10.27 9.68
CA ASP A 122 -11.15 -9.55 9.92
C ASP A 122 -11.10 -8.06 9.52
N ARG A 123 -9.91 -7.55 9.26
CA ARG A 123 -9.65 -6.25 8.65
C ARG A 123 -8.74 -6.37 7.43
N PHE A 124 -8.69 -5.31 6.63
CA PHE A 124 -7.64 -5.17 5.62
C PHE A 124 -6.26 -4.96 6.28
N PRO A 125 -5.16 -5.35 5.61
CA PRO A 125 -3.82 -5.04 6.06
C PRO A 125 -3.64 -3.53 6.30
N SER A 126 -2.79 -3.19 7.25
CA SER A 126 -2.46 -1.81 7.65
C SER A 126 -0.95 -1.57 7.49
N ASN A 127 -0.49 -0.35 7.71
CA ASN A 127 0.95 -0.04 7.72
C ASN A 127 1.76 -0.90 8.71
N LYS A 128 1.12 -1.57 9.67
CA LYS A 128 1.79 -2.42 10.65
C LYS A 128 2.08 -3.84 10.13
N ASP A 129 1.36 -4.26 9.10
CA ASP A 129 1.37 -5.64 8.63
C ASP A 129 1.13 -5.78 7.11
N ALA A 130 1.42 -4.73 6.34
CA ALA A 130 1.33 -4.75 4.89
C ALA A 130 2.65 -4.39 4.21
N ILE A 131 3.00 -5.14 3.18
CA ILE A 131 4.01 -4.72 2.22
C ILE A 131 3.34 -3.79 1.21
N GLY A 132 3.86 -2.58 1.07
CA GLY A 132 3.42 -1.62 0.06
C GLY A 132 4.24 -1.74 -1.22
N ILE A 133 3.56 -1.67 -2.35
CA ILE A 133 4.15 -1.62 -3.69
C ILE A 133 3.55 -0.42 -4.41
N GLU A 134 4.39 0.46 -4.92
CA GLU A 134 4.00 1.59 -5.76
C GLU A 134 4.34 1.30 -7.22
N LEU A 135 3.36 1.43 -8.10
CA LEU A 135 3.56 1.38 -9.55
C LEU A 135 3.68 2.82 -10.09
N VAL A 136 4.77 3.12 -10.77
CA VAL A 136 4.96 4.44 -11.37
C VAL A 136 3.93 4.64 -12.48
N GLY A 137 3.16 5.71 -12.36
CA GLY A 137 2.16 6.05 -13.36
C GLY A 137 1.32 7.23 -12.92
N GLU A 138 0.86 8.00 -13.90
CA GLU A 138 -0.08 9.08 -13.71
C GLU A 138 -1.50 8.54 -13.68
N ALA A 139 -2.34 9.12 -12.83
CA ALA A 139 -3.76 8.80 -12.83
C ALA A 139 -4.38 9.24 -14.17
N LEU A 140 -5.13 8.35 -14.78
CA LEU A 140 -5.92 8.73 -15.96
C LEU A 140 -6.95 9.79 -15.58
N PRO A 141 -7.24 10.76 -16.46
CA PRO A 141 -8.33 11.69 -16.26
C PRO A 141 -9.63 10.95 -15.97
N ARG A 142 -10.47 11.52 -15.10
CA ARG A 142 -11.77 10.91 -14.76
C ARG A 142 -12.59 10.70 -16.04
N GLY A 143 -12.98 9.46 -16.35
CA GLY A 143 -13.72 9.11 -17.56
C GLY A 143 -12.86 8.73 -18.77
N ALA A 144 -11.54 8.77 -18.67
CA ALA A 144 -10.68 8.24 -19.73
C ALA A 144 -10.85 6.72 -19.85
N ALA A 145 -11.16 6.25 -21.06
CA ALA A 145 -11.11 4.81 -21.35
C ALA A 145 -9.65 4.33 -21.33
N ILE A 146 -9.41 3.20 -20.66
CA ILE A 146 -8.11 2.54 -20.74
C ILE A 146 -8.09 1.76 -22.05
N PRO A 147 -7.27 2.17 -23.05
CA PRO A 147 -7.19 1.42 -24.29
C PRO A 147 -6.65 0.02 -24.00
N ASN A 148 -7.38 -1.01 -24.48
CA ASN A 148 -6.92 -2.41 -24.47
C ASN A 148 -6.69 -3.10 -23.13
N LEU A 149 -7.32 -2.69 -22.03
CA LEU A 149 -7.38 -3.56 -20.87
C LEU A 149 -8.44 -4.65 -21.13
N PRO A 150 -8.07 -5.95 -21.13
CA PRO A 150 -9.09 -6.99 -21.02
C PRO A 150 -9.87 -6.72 -19.75
N LYS A 151 -11.18 -7.04 -19.74
CA LYS A 151 -12.11 -6.76 -18.61
C LYS A 151 -11.68 -7.49 -17.33
N LEU A 152 -10.50 -7.20 -16.84
CA LEU A 152 -10.05 -7.58 -15.52
C LEU A 152 -10.78 -6.68 -14.54
N ARG A 153 -11.80 -7.22 -13.86
CA ARG A 153 -12.44 -6.55 -12.71
C ARG A 153 -11.47 -6.52 -11.52
N ALA A 154 -10.31 -5.87 -11.69
CA ALA A 154 -9.49 -5.47 -10.58
C ALA A 154 -10.17 -4.26 -9.94
N ARG A 155 -10.80 -4.44 -8.78
CA ARG A 155 -11.18 -3.35 -7.91
C ARG A 155 -9.91 -2.74 -7.32
N ILE A 156 -9.22 -1.94 -8.12
CA ILE A 156 -8.14 -1.07 -7.61
C ILE A 156 -8.86 -0.01 -6.79
N HIS A 157 -8.79 -0.13 -5.48
CA HIS A 157 -9.26 0.91 -4.58
C HIS A 157 -8.19 2.00 -4.56
N GLN A 158 -8.35 3.00 -5.44
CA GLN A 158 -7.58 4.23 -5.36
C GLN A 158 -7.85 4.90 -4.00
N HIS A 159 -6.84 4.93 -3.15
CA HIS A 159 -6.77 5.79 -2.00
C HIS A 159 -5.73 6.86 -2.33
N CYS A 160 -6.15 7.91 -3.04
CA CYS A 160 -5.38 9.14 -3.09
C CYS A 160 -5.48 9.84 -1.72
N PHE A 161 -4.33 10.30 -1.22
CA PHE A 161 -4.17 11.19 -0.07
C PHE A 161 -4.74 12.58 -0.37
#